data_093212c60de7c516fafda8759a140eae
#
_entry.id   093212c60de7c516fafda8759a140eae
#
_cell.length_a   1.000
_cell.length_b   1.000
_cell.length_c   1.000
_cell.angle_alpha   90.00
_cell.angle_beta   90.00
_cell.angle_gamma   90.00
#
_symmetry.space_group_name_H-M   'P 1'
#
loop_
_entity.id
_entity.type
_entity.pdbx_description
1 polymer ?
#
loop_
_entity_poly.entity_id
_entity_poly.type
_entity_poly.pdbx_seq_one_letter_code
_entity_poly.pdbx_strand_id
1 'polypeptide(L)'
;MQVNEIMSDPITIEKSDTISNALYTMEKYNTRRLIVTNEGELYGILTMRNIARQLGTRKKYALPASSIHVTTATTKDFIKILPDTNIKEAITLMKEKQVILIVVENNGVLGWITPHEILKLINSKNLLPDYLCAEDAMRSPITANSGDRVVHARRLMLEKDIGRLPILEDGLLVGMVSEKDLAYAMHAFRNIVSGSKQDTRIKNLILADIMKRGVISVITDTPLSDVVNLMLKEDIGSVPVLDLKDELVGIITRRSIISQISF
;
A
#
# COMPACT_ATOMS: atom_id res chain seq x y z
N MET A 1 -13.16 21.35 10.80
CA MET A 1 -11.95 20.55 11.03
C MET A 1 -10.99 20.78 9.88
N GLN A 2 -9.77 21.09 10.22
CA GLN A 2 -8.68 21.37 9.29
C GLN A 2 -7.74 20.15 9.20
N VAL A 3 -6.93 20.14 8.17
CA VAL A 3 -5.99 19.07 7.86
C VAL A 3 -4.92 18.92 8.94
N ASN A 4 -4.42 20.00 9.51
CA ASN A 4 -3.43 19.99 10.60
C ASN A 4 -3.90 19.27 11.88
N GLU A 5 -5.24 19.09 12.05
CA GLU A 5 -5.80 18.40 13.21
C GLU A 5 -5.65 16.86 13.12
N ILE A 6 -5.41 16.34 11.92
CA ILE A 6 -5.35 14.88 11.67
C ILE A 6 -4.12 14.39 10.91
N MET A 7 -3.31 15.30 10.35
CA MET A 7 -2.10 14.91 9.64
C MET A 7 -1.12 14.18 10.56
N SER A 8 -0.34 13.29 9.99
CA SER A 8 0.75 12.59 10.67
C SER A 8 2.09 13.20 10.29
N ASP A 9 3.07 13.08 11.18
CA ASP A 9 4.44 13.52 10.92
C ASP A 9 5.04 12.74 9.74
N PRO A 10 5.76 13.41 8.85
CA PRO A 10 6.36 12.77 7.70
C PRO A 10 7.61 11.97 8.12
N ILE A 11 7.74 10.77 7.59
CA ILE A 11 9.00 10.04 7.65
C ILE A 11 9.80 10.38 6.40
N THR A 12 10.97 10.96 6.59
CA THR A 12 11.81 11.48 5.50
C THR A 12 13.02 10.59 5.21
N ILE A 13 13.56 10.70 4.01
CA ILE A 13 14.82 10.09 3.57
C ILE A 13 15.49 11.01 2.53
N GLU A 14 16.81 11.10 2.55
CA GLU A 14 17.54 11.92 1.58
C GLU A 14 17.60 11.28 0.19
N LYS A 15 17.59 12.10 -0.85
CA LYS A 15 17.64 11.64 -2.25
C LYS A 15 18.91 10.84 -2.60
N SER A 16 19.99 11.05 -1.84
CA SER A 16 21.26 10.32 -1.97
C SER A 16 21.22 8.92 -1.37
N ASP A 17 20.21 8.61 -0.56
CA ASP A 17 20.03 7.33 0.07
C ASP A 17 19.74 6.20 -0.93
N THR A 18 19.85 4.97 -0.47
CA THR A 18 19.65 3.77 -1.26
C THR A 18 18.29 3.12 -1.01
N ILE A 19 17.85 2.28 -1.94
CA ILE A 19 16.63 1.47 -1.78
C ILE A 19 16.73 0.56 -0.55
N SER A 20 17.90 0.02 -0.21
CA SER A 20 18.10 -0.78 1.01
C SER A 20 17.83 0.03 2.26
N ASN A 21 18.36 1.27 2.35
CA ASN A 21 18.11 2.15 3.48
C ASN A 21 16.64 2.58 3.56
N ALA A 22 16.00 2.83 2.41
CA ALA A 22 14.58 3.13 2.35
C ALA A 22 13.72 1.99 2.91
N LEU A 23 14.01 0.74 2.53
CA LEU A 23 13.29 -0.44 3.05
C LEU A 23 13.52 -0.60 4.56
N TYR A 24 14.74 -0.43 5.04
CA TYR A 24 15.04 -0.44 6.47
C TYR A 24 14.25 0.65 7.22
N THR A 25 14.24 1.88 6.70
CA THR A 25 13.49 2.99 7.29
C THR A 25 11.98 2.72 7.31
N MET A 26 11.43 2.19 6.21
CA MET A 26 10.02 1.81 6.13
C MET A 26 9.66 0.70 7.14
N GLU A 27 10.56 -0.25 7.37
CA GLU A 27 10.37 -1.30 8.37
C GLU A 27 10.42 -0.75 9.79
N LYS A 28 11.48 0.02 10.11
CA LYS A 28 11.70 0.64 11.43
C LYS A 28 10.50 1.47 11.90
N TYR A 29 9.90 2.25 10.99
CA TYR A 29 8.78 3.15 11.29
C TYR A 29 7.42 2.56 10.90
N ASN A 30 7.36 1.27 10.55
CA ASN A 30 6.16 0.57 10.07
C ASN A 30 5.37 1.37 9.03
N THR A 31 6.06 2.03 8.11
CA THR A 31 5.44 2.81 7.04
C THR A 31 5.64 2.15 5.68
N ARG A 32 4.83 2.50 4.72
CA ARG A 32 4.92 2.05 3.31
C ARG A 32 5.30 3.18 2.36
N ARG A 33 5.60 4.36 2.92
CA ARG A 33 5.89 5.59 2.19
C ARG A 33 6.94 6.39 2.92
N LEU A 34 7.74 7.12 2.15
CA LEU A 34 8.70 8.09 2.68
C LEU A 34 8.59 9.36 1.85
N ILE A 35 8.77 10.49 2.49
CA ILE A 35 9.05 11.75 1.80
C ILE A 35 10.53 11.77 1.49
N VAL A 36 10.86 11.99 0.22
CA VAL A 36 12.24 12.13 -0.22
C VAL A 36 12.59 13.61 -0.19
N THR A 37 13.68 13.95 0.49
CA THR A 37 14.20 15.31 0.61
C THR A 37 15.51 15.47 -0.17
N ASN A 38 15.83 16.71 -0.49
CA ASN A 38 17.11 17.14 -1.00
C ASN A 38 17.54 18.37 -0.18
N GLU A 39 18.52 18.22 0.70
CA GLU A 39 18.99 19.27 1.59
C GLU A 39 17.84 19.91 2.39
N GLY A 40 16.92 19.06 2.89
CA GLY A 40 15.75 19.47 3.66
C GLY A 40 14.53 19.87 2.81
N GLU A 41 14.71 20.15 1.52
CA GLU A 41 13.61 20.51 0.62
C GLU A 41 12.89 19.27 0.05
N LEU A 42 11.59 19.39 -0.15
CA LEU A 42 10.77 18.32 -0.70
C LEU A 42 11.19 17.99 -2.14
N TYR A 43 11.73 16.78 -2.32
CA TYR A 43 12.11 16.26 -3.63
C TYR A 43 11.03 15.39 -4.28
N GLY A 44 10.31 14.58 -3.48
CA GLY A 44 9.27 13.69 -3.99
C GLY A 44 8.81 12.66 -2.96
N ILE A 45 8.09 11.64 -3.43
CA ILE A 45 7.53 10.57 -2.60
C ILE A 45 8.04 9.22 -3.08
N LEU A 46 8.46 8.38 -2.14
CA LEU A 46 8.85 7.00 -2.35
C LEU A 46 7.80 6.07 -1.74
N THR A 47 7.34 5.08 -2.48
CA THR A 47 6.37 4.08 -2.01
C THR A 47 6.88 2.66 -2.20
N MET A 48 6.34 1.70 -1.44
CA MET A 48 6.63 0.26 -1.64
C MET A 48 6.33 -0.19 -3.08
N ARG A 49 5.26 0.34 -3.70
CA ARG A 49 4.94 0.10 -5.11
C ARG A 49 6.07 0.50 -6.04
N ASN A 50 6.58 1.71 -5.85
CA ASN A 50 7.64 2.24 -6.68
C ASN A 50 8.95 1.44 -6.49
N ILE A 51 9.24 1.02 -5.26
CA ILE A 51 10.37 0.14 -4.97
C ILE A 51 10.19 -1.22 -5.66
N ALA A 52 9.04 -1.89 -5.49
CA ALA A 52 8.75 -3.17 -6.14
C ALA A 52 8.84 -3.07 -7.67
N ARG A 53 8.33 -1.96 -8.26
CA ARG A 53 8.46 -1.69 -9.70
C ARG A 53 9.93 -1.56 -10.11
N GLN A 54 10.72 -0.79 -9.38
CA GLN A 54 12.11 -0.50 -9.69
C GLN A 54 13.00 -1.75 -9.53
N LEU A 55 12.81 -2.51 -8.46
CA LEU A 55 13.52 -3.76 -8.23
C LEU A 55 13.17 -4.84 -9.26
N GLY A 56 12.01 -4.78 -9.89
CA GLY A 56 11.59 -5.71 -10.93
C GLY A 56 12.00 -5.34 -12.36
N THR A 57 12.82 -4.32 -12.58
CA THR A 57 13.28 -3.95 -13.93
C THR A 57 14.49 -4.79 -14.35
N ARG A 58 14.46 -5.36 -15.59
CA ARG A 58 15.54 -6.21 -16.12
C ARG A 58 16.92 -5.53 -16.10
N LYS A 59 16.98 -4.24 -16.45
CA LYS A 59 18.25 -3.48 -16.50
C LYS A 59 18.97 -3.39 -15.16
N LYS A 60 18.30 -3.65 -14.05
CA LYS A 60 18.84 -3.51 -12.68
C LYS A 60 18.87 -4.82 -11.89
N TYR A 61 18.55 -5.95 -12.50
CA TYR A 61 18.59 -7.23 -11.80
C TYR A 61 19.99 -7.58 -11.23
N ALA A 62 21.03 -7.17 -11.94
CA ALA A 62 22.40 -7.44 -11.53
C ALA A 62 22.94 -6.51 -10.43
N LEU A 63 22.23 -5.44 -10.09
CA LEU A 63 22.68 -4.48 -9.08
C LEU A 63 22.07 -4.80 -7.70
N PRO A 64 22.87 -4.82 -6.61
CA PRO A 64 22.34 -4.92 -5.27
C PRO A 64 21.49 -3.69 -4.96
N ALA A 65 20.45 -3.85 -4.13
CA ALA A 65 19.56 -2.75 -3.76
C ALA A 65 20.30 -1.61 -3.00
N SER A 66 21.43 -1.94 -2.37
CA SER A 66 22.33 -0.98 -1.71
C SER A 66 23.07 -0.04 -2.66
N SER A 67 23.12 -0.35 -3.96
CA SER A 67 23.71 0.53 -4.99
C SER A 67 22.68 1.27 -5.83
N ILE A 68 21.38 1.09 -5.54
CA ILE A 68 20.29 1.76 -6.26
C ILE A 68 19.80 2.93 -5.42
N HIS A 69 19.96 4.15 -5.90
CA HIS A 69 19.46 5.35 -5.20
C HIS A 69 17.93 5.43 -5.23
N VAL A 70 17.36 5.98 -4.16
CA VAL A 70 15.91 6.19 -3.98
C VAL A 70 15.31 7.05 -5.09
N THR A 71 16.07 7.97 -5.65
CA THR A 71 15.65 8.84 -6.78
C THR A 71 15.10 8.07 -7.97
N THR A 72 15.58 6.83 -8.17
CA THR A 72 15.14 5.98 -9.29
C THR A 72 13.73 5.42 -9.11
N ALA A 73 13.21 5.44 -7.89
CA ALA A 73 11.88 4.99 -7.52
C ALA A 73 10.98 6.12 -6.96
N THR A 74 11.52 7.35 -6.84
CA THR A 74 10.78 8.50 -6.35
C THR A 74 9.84 9.04 -7.42
N THR A 75 8.60 9.35 -7.05
CA THR A 75 7.66 10.10 -7.88
C THR A 75 7.64 11.57 -7.48
N LYS A 76 7.48 12.44 -8.48
CA LYS A 76 7.24 13.87 -8.29
C LYS A 76 5.78 14.24 -8.52
N ASP A 77 4.96 13.27 -8.86
CA ASP A 77 3.53 13.43 -9.04
C ASP A 77 2.83 13.17 -7.70
N PHE A 78 2.49 14.25 -6.99
CA PHE A 78 1.79 14.22 -5.71
C PHE A 78 1.06 15.56 -5.47
N ILE A 79 0.04 15.51 -4.63
CA ILE A 79 -0.77 16.68 -4.27
C ILE A 79 -0.19 17.33 -3.02
N LYS A 80 -0.17 18.65 -3.00
CA LYS A 80 0.18 19.48 -1.85
C LYS A 80 -1.05 20.28 -1.43
N ILE A 81 -1.24 20.46 -0.13
CA ILE A 81 -2.26 21.32 0.46
C ILE A 81 -1.70 22.10 1.64
N LEU A 82 -2.39 23.15 2.01
CA LEU A 82 -2.06 23.94 3.20
C LEU A 82 -2.60 23.26 4.48
N PRO A 83 -1.99 23.53 5.65
CA PRO A 83 -2.41 22.92 6.92
C PRO A 83 -3.82 23.34 7.38
N ASP A 84 -4.29 24.51 6.96
CA ASP A 84 -5.63 25.05 7.25
C ASP A 84 -6.70 24.60 6.23
N THR A 85 -6.33 23.81 5.22
CA THR A 85 -7.28 23.22 4.25
C THR A 85 -8.36 22.43 4.98
N ASN A 86 -9.62 22.58 4.53
CA ASN A 86 -10.73 21.82 5.11
C ASN A 86 -10.57 20.33 4.81
N ILE A 87 -10.80 19.49 5.82
CA ILE A 87 -10.67 18.04 5.67
C ILE A 87 -11.58 17.43 4.60
N LYS A 88 -12.77 18.01 4.38
CA LYS A 88 -13.69 17.57 3.31
C LYS A 88 -13.06 17.75 1.94
N GLU A 89 -12.36 18.88 1.73
CA GLU A 89 -11.63 19.14 0.49
C GLU A 89 -10.50 18.12 0.29
N ALA A 90 -9.72 17.82 1.32
CA ALA A 90 -8.65 16.83 1.25
C ALA A 90 -9.21 15.41 0.91
N ILE A 91 -10.35 15.02 1.49
CA ILE A 91 -11.02 13.75 1.19
C ILE A 91 -11.54 13.75 -0.25
N THR A 92 -12.14 14.84 -0.70
CA THR A 92 -12.62 15.00 -2.09
C THR A 92 -11.46 14.87 -3.07
N LEU A 93 -10.33 15.54 -2.82
CA LEU A 93 -9.11 15.41 -3.63
C LEU A 93 -8.60 13.96 -3.68
N MET A 94 -8.60 13.24 -2.54
CA MET A 94 -8.24 11.82 -2.51
C MET A 94 -9.15 10.97 -3.38
N LYS A 95 -10.46 11.23 -3.36
CA LYS A 95 -11.46 10.46 -4.13
C LYS A 95 -11.34 10.75 -5.63
N GLU A 96 -11.31 12.02 -6.02
CA GLU A 96 -11.30 12.45 -7.42
C GLU A 96 -9.97 12.15 -8.12
N LYS A 97 -8.86 12.44 -7.47
CA LYS A 97 -7.52 12.25 -8.03
C LYS A 97 -6.95 10.85 -7.80
N GLN A 98 -7.70 9.99 -7.09
CA GLN A 98 -7.27 8.62 -6.77
C GLN A 98 -5.91 8.53 -6.06
N VAL A 99 -5.50 9.60 -5.37
CA VAL A 99 -4.22 9.65 -4.66
C VAL A 99 -4.28 8.94 -3.31
N ILE A 100 -3.15 8.40 -2.90
CA ILE A 100 -3.00 7.64 -1.65
C ILE A 100 -2.20 8.41 -0.59
N LEU A 101 -1.77 9.62 -0.91
CA LEU A 101 -1.03 10.51 -0.02
C LEU A 101 -1.17 11.94 -0.51
N ILE A 102 -1.40 12.84 0.42
CA ILE A 102 -1.37 14.29 0.22
C ILE A 102 -0.32 14.86 1.16
N VAL A 103 0.59 15.67 0.63
CA VAL A 103 1.61 16.37 1.42
C VAL A 103 1.01 17.65 1.98
N VAL A 104 1.20 17.86 3.28
CA VAL A 104 0.83 19.14 3.95
C VAL A 104 2.07 19.99 4.04
N GLU A 105 2.04 21.17 3.39
CA GLU A 105 3.20 22.03 3.22
C GLU A 105 2.84 23.49 3.50
N ASN A 106 3.73 24.17 4.22
CA ASN A 106 3.71 25.62 4.37
C ASN A 106 5.16 26.06 4.68
N ASN A 107 5.85 26.62 3.67
CA ASN A 107 7.29 26.91 3.75
C ASN A 107 8.16 25.73 4.18
N GLY A 108 7.79 24.52 3.73
CA GLY A 108 8.40 23.25 4.07
C GLY A 108 7.34 22.18 4.39
N VAL A 109 7.74 20.91 4.39
CA VAL A 109 6.84 19.79 4.67
C VAL A 109 6.50 19.77 6.16
N LEU A 110 5.22 19.90 6.49
CA LEU A 110 4.71 19.80 7.86
C LEU A 110 4.20 18.41 8.19
N GLY A 111 3.60 17.70 7.21
CA GLY A 111 3.00 16.41 7.44
C GLY A 111 2.49 15.78 6.18
N TRP A 112 1.75 14.70 6.36
CA TRP A 112 1.00 14.04 5.30
C TRP A 112 -0.37 13.56 5.76
N ILE A 113 -1.26 13.37 4.79
CA ILE A 113 -2.53 12.66 4.98
C ILE A 113 -2.56 11.47 4.04
N THR A 114 -2.92 10.32 4.60
CA THR A 114 -3.13 9.08 3.85
C THR A 114 -4.52 8.52 4.17
N PRO A 115 -4.98 7.49 3.47
CA PRO A 115 -6.21 6.78 3.85
C PRO A 115 -6.24 6.27 5.29
N HIS A 116 -5.09 6.12 5.96
CA HIS A 116 -5.05 5.69 7.36
C HIS A 116 -5.55 6.78 8.31
N GLU A 117 -5.10 8.03 8.14
CA GLU A 117 -5.55 9.18 8.95
C GLU A 117 -7.04 9.42 8.73
N ILE A 118 -7.53 9.27 7.49
CA ILE A 118 -8.95 9.39 7.19
C ILE A 118 -9.76 8.27 7.86
N LEU A 119 -9.29 7.01 7.87
CA LEU A 119 -9.97 5.93 8.59
C LEU A 119 -10.03 6.18 10.10
N LYS A 120 -8.96 6.70 10.71
CA LYS A 120 -8.98 7.12 12.13
C LYS A 120 -10.05 8.17 12.38
N LEU A 121 -10.17 9.16 11.50
CA LEU A 121 -11.20 10.18 11.59
C LEU A 121 -12.60 9.58 11.44
N ILE A 122 -12.83 8.72 10.45
CA ILE A 122 -14.10 8.02 10.23
C ILE A 122 -14.52 7.31 11.50
N ASN A 123 -13.61 6.53 12.09
CA ASN A 123 -13.85 5.75 13.29
C ASN A 123 -14.15 6.63 14.51
N SER A 124 -13.32 7.65 14.74
CA SER A 124 -13.46 8.53 15.93
C SER A 124 -14.70 9.42 15.91
N LYS A 125 -15.26 9.70 14.74
CA LYS A 125 -16.42 10.58 14.54
C LYS A 125 -17.67 9.84 14.07
N ASN A 126 -17.64 8.50 13.97
CA ASN A 126 -18.73 7.67 13.47
C ASN A 126 -19.33 8.22 12.16
N LEU A 127 -18.45 8.45 11.16
CA LEU A 127 -18.86 9.10 9.91
C LEU A 127 -19.51 8.15 8.91
N LEU A 128 -19.58 6.86 9.19
CA LEU A 128 -20.27 5.88 8.33
C LEU A 128 -21.72 5.71 8.80
N PRO A 129 -22.67 5.64 7.86
CA PRO A 129 -24.04 5.23 8.19
C PRO A 129 -24.08 3.81 8.76
N ASP A 130 -24.88 3.60 9.79
CA ASP A 130 -24.99 2.31 10.50
C ASP A 130 -25.53 1.16 9.64
N TYR A 131 -26.25 1.50 8.54
CA TYR A 131 -26.80 0.50 7.62
C TYR A 131 -25.79 -0.06 6.61
N LEU A 132 -24.60 0.54 6.49
CA LEU A 132 -23.58 0.06 5.55
C LEU A 132 -22.89 -1.18 6.09
N CYS A 133 -22.76 -2.17 5.21
CA CYS A 133 -22.02 -3.40 5.48
C CYS A 133 -20.84 -3.61 4.49
N ALA A 134 -20.14 -4.70 4.64
CA ALA A 134 -18.99 -5.06 3.83
C ALA A 134 -19.31 -5.11 2.34
N GLU A 135 -20.50 -5.61 1.97
CA GLU A 135 -20.97 -5.72 0.60
C GLU A 135 -21.03 -4.36 -0.10
N ASP A 136 -21.44 -3.29 0.61
CA ASP A 136 -21.57 -1.94 0.05
C ASP A 136 -20.23 -1.31 -0.34
N ALA A 137 -19.15 -1.71 0.34
CA ALA A 137 -17.81 -1.13 0.13
C ALA A 137 -16.85 -2.08 -0.60
N MET A 138 -17.20 -3.35 -0.78
CA MET A 138 -16.32 -4.30 -1.45
C MET A 138 -16.27 -4.05 -2.96
N ARG A 139 -15.19 -4.55 -3.57
CA ARG A 139 -15.00 -4.59 -5.02
C ARG A 139 -14.67 -6.01 -5.42
N SER A 140 -14.95 -6.39 -6.67
CA SER A 140 -14.56 -7.69 -7.21
C SER A 140 -13.05 -7.91 -7.01
N PRO A 141 -12.64 -9.02 -6.40
CA PRO A 141 -11.25 -9.28 -6.12
C PRO A 141 -10.50 -9.68 -7.40
N ILE A 142 -9.28 -9.19 -7.55
CA ILE A 142 -8.33 -9.74 -8.51
C ILE A 142 -7.47 -10.71 -7.73
N THR A 143 -7.39 -11.95 -8.16
CA THR A 143 -6.74 -13.05 -7.45
C THR A 143 -5.56 -13.63 -8.24
N ALA A 144 -4.75 -14.46 -7.59
CA ALA A 144 -3.74 -15.30 -8.20
C ALA A 144 -3.71 -16.65 -7.48
N ASN A 145 -3.06 -17.66 -8.08
CA ASN A 145 -2.87 -18.96 -7.45
C ASN A 145 -1.56 -19.03 -6.68
N SER A 146 -1.49 -19.86 -5.64
CA SER A 146 -0.30 -20.05 -4.80
C SER A 146 0.95 -20.45 -5.61
N GLY A 147 0.78 -21.21 -6.68
CA GLY A 147 1.83 -21.63 -7.62
C GLY A 147 2.24 -20.58 -8.65
N ASP A 148 1.55 -19.44 -8.74
CA ASP A 148 1.91 -18.37 -9.70
C ASP A 148 3.24 -17.73 -9.35
N ARG A 149 3.97 -17.28 -10.38
CA ARG A 149 5.27 -16.63 -10.19
C ARG A 149 5.14 -15.21 -9.67
N VAL A 150 5.99 -14.86 -8.72
CA VAL A 150 6.08 -13.50 -8.13
C VAL A 150 6.21 -12.41 -9.19
N VAL A 151 6.94 -12.66 -10.27
CA VAL A 151 7.10 -11.70 -11.38
C VAL A 151 5.80 -11.45 -12.14
N HIS A 152 4.93 -12.46 -12.26
CA HIS A 152 3.61 -12.32 -12.87
C HIS A 152 2.65 -11.56 -11.96
N ALA A 153 2.60 -11.90 -10.68
CA ALA A 153 1.79 -11.18 -9.69
C ALA A 153 2.18 -9.69 -9.62
N ARG A 154 3.49 -9.39 -9.62
CA ARG A 154 3.98 -8.00 -9.67
C ARG A 154 3.47 -7.26 -10.90
N ARG A 155 3.54 -7.88 -12.08
CA ARG A 155 3.02 -7.28 -13.31
C ARG A 155 1.53 -7.04 -13.22
N LEU A 156 0.75 -8.03 -12.77
CA LEU A 156 -0.70 -7.92 -12.59
C LEU A 156 -1.06 -6.77 -11.64
N MET A 157 -0.38 -6.66 -10.50
CA MET A 157 -0.62 -5.59 -9.54
C MET A 157 -0.33 -4.21 -10.12
N LEU A 158 0.71 -4.07 -10.94
CA LEU A 158 1.05 -2.81 -11.61
C LEU A 158 0.05 -2.44 -12.72
N GLU A 159 -0.33 -3.42 -13.55
CA GLU A 159 -1.27 -3.22 -14.67
C GLU A 159 -2.69 -2.88 -14.18
N LYS A 160 -3.10 -3.49 -13.06
CA LYS A 160 -4.42 -3.29 -12.47
C LYS A 160 -4.48 -2.20 -11.39
N ASP A 161 -3.37 -1.53 -11.13
CA ASP A 161 -3.23 -0.51 -10.07
C ASP A 161 -3.71 -0.99 -8.68
N ILE A 162 -3.43 -2.24 -8.33
CA ILE A 162 -3.79 -2.84 -7.04
C ILE A 162 -2.56 -3.05 -6.15
N GLY A 163 -2.73 -2.80 -4.85
CA GLY A 163 -1.64 -2.93 -3.86
C GLY A 163 -1.62 -4.28 -3.13
N ARG A 164 -2.62 -5.14 -3.37
CA ARG A 164 -2.78 -6.44 -2.72
C ARG A 164 -3.47 -7.43 -3.62
N LEU A 165 -3.12 -8.70 -3.43
CA LEU A 165 -3.58 -9.80 -4.25
C LEU A 165 -3.98 -10.96 -3.32
N PRO A 166 -5.27 -11.30 -3.19
CA PRO A 166 -5.70 -12.53 -2.55
C PRO A 166 -5.19 -13.74 -3.33
N ILE A 167 -4.70 -14.74 -2.60
CA ILE A 167 -4.12 -15.95 -3.18
C ILE A 167 -5.06 -17.11 -2.92
N LEU A 168 -5.39 -17.80 -4.00
CA LEU A 168 -6.26 -18.96 -3.97
C LEU A 168 -5.47 -20.25 -4.18
N GLU A 169 -5.99 -21.34 -3.63
CA GLU A 169 -5.59 -22.71 -3.89
C GLU A 169 -6.87 -23.55 -3.92
N ASP A 170 -7.11 -24.24 -5.01
CA ASP A 170 -8.35 -25.00 -5.25
C ASP A 170 -9.63 -24.18 -5.01
N GLY A 171 -9.59 -22.88 -5.36
CA GLY A 171 -10.70 -21.94 -5.18
C GLY A 171 -10.82 -21.31 -3.79
N LEU A 172 -10.09 -21.79 -2.80
CA LEU A 172 -10.13 -21.31 -1.43
C LEU A 172 -9.08 -20.22 -1.18
N LEU A 173 -9.41 -19.23 -0.35
CA LEU A 173 -8.49 -18.17 0.07
C LEU A 173 -7.45 -18.72 1.05
N VAL A 174 -6.19 -18.85 0.59
CA VAL A 174 -5.09 -19.42 1.39
C VAL A 174 -4.05 -18.39 1.81
N GLY A 175 -4.04 -17.20 1.21
CA GLY A 175 -3.04 -16.18 1.50
C GLY A 175 -3.34 -14.82 0.91
N MET A 176 -2.47 -13.86 1.25
CA MET A 176 -2.43 -12.51 0.68
C MET A 176 -1.00 -12.13 0.33
N VAL A 177 -0.82 -11.47 -0.81
CA VAL A 177 0.44 -10.84 -1.20
C VAL A 177 0.24 -9.34 -1.37
N SER A 178 1.13 -8.54 -0.81
CA SER A 178 1.13 -7.08 -0.94
C SER A 178 2.36 -6.58 -1.70
N GLU A 179 2.33 -5.31 -2.10
CA GLU A 179 3.50 -4.61 -2.65
C GLU A 179 4.71 -4.65 -1.70
N LYS A 180 4.45 -4.65 -0.38
CA LYS A 180 5.48 -4.79 0.65
C LYS A 180 6.16 -6.17 0.52
N ASP A 181 5.39 -7.24 0.45
CA ASP A 181 5.91 -8.60 0.35
C ASP A 181 6.72 -8.78 -0.95
N LEU A 182 6.25 -8.22 -2.07
CA LEU A 182 6.99 -8.20 -3.33
C LEU A 182 8.31 -7.42 -3.23
N ALA A 183 8.30 -6.24 -2.61
CA ALA A 183 9.49 -5.40 -2.48
C ALA A 183 10.57 -6.10 -1.63
N TYR A 184 10.18 -6.67 -0.48
CA TYR A 184 11.11 -7.40 0.39
C TYR A 184 11.61 -8.70 -0.23
N ALA A 185 10.76 -9.48 -0.88
CA ALA A 185 11.19 -10.68 -1.59
C ALA A 185 12.24 -10.34 -2.65
N MET A 186 11.97 -9.33 -3.49
CA MET A 186 12.92 -8.89 -4.50
C MET A 186 14.22 -8.31 -3.93
N HIS A 187 14.16 -7.61 -2.79
CA HIS A 187 15.33 -7.11 -2.09
C HIS A 187 16.18 -8.26 -1.54
N ALA A 188 15.57 -9.21 -0.83
CA ALA A 188 16.26 -10.35 -0.24
C ALA A 188 17.00 -11.18 -1.31
N PHE A 189 16.34 -11.45 -2.43
CA PHE A 189 16.96 -12.20 -3.54
C PHE A 189 18.16 -11.50 -4.16
N ARG A 190 18.16 -10.16 -4.23
CA ARG A 190 19.28 -9.39 -4.77
C ARG A 190 20.51 -9.42 -3.86
N ASN A 191 20.33 -9.60 -2.57
CA ASN A 191 21.44 -9.63 -1.61
C ASN A 191 22.07 -11.03 -1.47
N ILE A 192 21.34 -12.10 -1.79
CA ILE A 192 21.79 -13.50 -1.60
C ILE A 192 22.54 -14.05 -2.82
N VAL A 193 22.28 -13.55 -4.02
CA VAL A 193 22.79 -14.16 -5.26
C VAL A 193 23.54 -13.12 -6.09
N SER A 194 24.83 -13.34 -6.31
CA SER A 194 25.66 -12.60 -7.25
C SER A 194 25.72 -13.31 -8.63
N GLY A 195 25.60 -12.56 -9.72
CA GLY A 195 25.83 -13.06 -11.09
C GLY A 195 24.60 -13.59 -11.83
N SER A 196 24.82 -14.32 -12.92
CA SER A 196 23.80 -14.78 -13.88
C SER A 196 22.73 -15.73 -13.31
N LYS A 197 23.00 -16.37 -12.16
CA LYS A 197 22.05 -17.26 -11.47
C LYS A 197 20.92 -16.50 -10.74
N GLN A 198 21.09 -15.21 -10.49
CA GLN A 198 20.11 -14.33 -9.83
C GLN A 198 18.82 -14.22 -10.64
N ASP A 199 18.96 -14.02 -11.95
CA ASP A 199 17.84 -13.84 -12.88
C ASP A 199 16.92 -15.08 -12.94
N THR A 200 17.51 -16.28 -12.90
CA THR A 200 16.77 -17.55 -12.96
C THR A 200 16.01 -17.83 -11.67
N ARG A 201 16.59 -17.54 -10.52
CA ARG A 201 15.95 -17.79 -9.22
C ARG A 201 14.79 -16.84 -8.94
N ILE A 202 14.94 -15.54 -9.22
CA ILE A 202 13.83 -14.57 -9.10
C ILE A 202 12.66 -14.97 -10.00
N LYS A 203 12.93 -15.46 -11.20
CA LYS A 203 11.91 -15.92 -12.14
C LYS A 203 11.13 -17.15 -11.65
N ASN A 204 11.74 -17.97 -10.81
CA ASN A 204 11.15 -19.22 -10.31
C ASN A 204 10.47 -19.08 -8.94
N LEU A 205 10.60 -17.92 -8.28
CA LEU A 205 9.92 -17.64 -7.01
C LEU A 205 8.40 -17.65 -7.20
N ILE A 206 7.69 -18.44 -6.42
CA ILE A 206 6.23 -18.55 -6.46
C ILE A 206 5.58 -17.79 -5.30
N LEU A 207 4.27 -17.53 -5.42
CA LEU A 207 3.52 -16.76 -4.44
C LEU A 207 3.42 -17.48 -3.10
N ALA A 208 3.37 -18.80 -3.09
CA ALA A 208 3.39 -19.63 -1.88
C ALA A 208 4.60 -19.35 -0.98
N ASP A 209 5.75 -18.93 -1.57
CA ASP A 209 6.99 -18.65 -0.85
C ASP A 209 6.98 -17.30 -0.11
N ILE A 210 6.12 -16.36 -0.53
CA ILE A 210 6.10 -14.99 -0.01
C ILE A 210 4.76 -14.54 0.55
N MET A 211 3.68 -15.28 0.30
CA MET A 211 2.36 -14.92 0.78
C MET A 211 2.26 -15.01 2.30
N LYS A 212 1.46 -14.14 2.87
CA LYS A 212 1.04 -14.24 4.26
C LYS A 212 -0.15 -15.18 4.34
N ARG A 213 -0.04 -16.22 5.15
CA ARG A 213 -1.11 -17.15 5.48
C ARG A 213 -1.91 -16.63 6.69
N GLY A 214 -3.04 -17.28 7.00
CA GLY A 214 -3.90 -16.83 8.12
C GLY A 214 -4.52 -15.47 7.82
N VAL A 215 -5.16 -15.35 6.67
CA VAL A 215 -5.75 -14.10 6.19
C VAL A 215 -6.97 -13.75 7.06
N ILE A 216 -6.97 -12.53 7.58
CA ILE A 216 -8.14 -11.96 8.24
C ILE A 216 -9.15 -11.57 7.17
N SER A 217 -10.35 -12.14 7.23
CA SER A 217 -11.48 -11.89 6.34
C SER A 217 -12.73 -11.50 7.12
N VAL A 218 -13.73 -11.00 6.43
CA VAL A 218 -15.07 -10.70 6.95
C VAL A 218 -16.11 -11.32 6.03
N ILE A 219 -17.36 -11.40 6.48
CA ILE A 219 -18.49 -11.81 5.64
C ILE A 219 -19.22 -10.59 5.06
N THR A 220 -20.07 -10.81 4.07
CA THR A 220 -20.80 -9.76 3.32
C THR A 220 -21.58 -8.79 4.21
N ASP A 221 -22.23 -9.28 5.24
CA ASP A 221 -23.10 -8.52 6.18
C ASP A 221 -22.35 -7.94 7.39
N THR A 222 -21.02 -8.09 7.46
CA THR A 222 -20.23 -7.44 8.52
C THR A 222 -20.43 -5.92 8.46
N PRO A 223 -20.84 -5.25 9.58
CA PRO A 223 -20.97 -3.79 9.60
C PRO A 223 -19.70 -3.10 9.13
N LEU A 224 -19.82 -2.09 8.29
CA LEU A 224 -18.65 -1.42 7.71
C LEU A 224 -17.81 -0.70 8.79
N SER A 225 -18.43 -0.26 9.88
CA SER A 225 -17.73 0.25 11.07
C SER A 225 -16.82 -0.78 11.71
N ASP A 226 -17.25 -2.06 11.77
CA ASP A 226 -16.43 -3.15 12.31
C ASP A 226 -15.27 -3.48 11.40
N VAL A 227 -15.46 -3.39 10.07
CA VAL A 227 -14.37 -3.52 9.10
C VAL A 227 -13.33 -2.41 9.30
N VAL A 228 -13.75 -1.16 9.54
CA VAL A 228 -12.85 -0.04 9.85
C VAL A 228 -12.07 -0.30 11.14
N ASN A 229 -12.76 -0.71 12.21
CA ASN A 229 -12.15 -1.07 13.49
C ASN A 229 -11.09 -2.17 13.32
N LEU A 230 -11.45 -3.24 12.60
CA LEU A 230 -10.54 -4.34 12.28
C LEU A 230 -9.30 -3.87 11.52
N MET A 231 -9.48 -3.05 10.48
CA MET A 231 -8.37 -2.50 9.70
C MET A 231 -7.42 -1.63 10.52
N LEU A 232 -7.95 -0.86 11.48
CA LEU A 232 -7.15 -0.01 12.35
C LEU A 232 -6.43 -0.82 13.42
N LYS A 233 -7.11 -1.77 14.06
CA LYS A 233 -6.57 -2.64 15.11
C LYS A 233 -5.42 -3.51 14.59
N GLU A 234 -5.60 -4.13 13.43
CA GLU A 234 -4.62 -5.05 12.84
C GLU A 234 -3.62 -4.35 11.91
N ASP A 235 -3.70 -3.02 11.77
CA ASP A 235 -2.94 -2.20 10.79
C ASP A 235 -2.90 -2.79 9.38
N ILE A 236 -4.02 -3.34 8.93
CA ILE A 236 -4.18 -3.87 7.59
C ILE A 236 -4.86 -2.86 6.67
N GLY A 237 -4.53 -2.87 5.42
CA GLY A 237 -5.08 -1.88 4.47
C GLY A 237 -6.04 -2.48 3.45
N SER A 238 -6.38 -3.76 3.58
CA SER A 238 -7.47 -4.44 2.88
C SER A 238 -7.92 -5.67 3.64
N VAL A 239 -9.18 -6.03 3.45
CA VAL A 239 -9.82 -7.20 4.05
C VAL A 239 -10.58 -7.94 2.93
N PRO A 240 -10.30 -9.22 2.67
CA PRO A 240 -11.13 -10.07 1.82
C PRO A 240 -12.53 -10.24 2.43
N VAL A 241 -13.52 -10.33 1.55
CA VAL A 241 -14.92 -10.60 1.92
C VAL A 241 -15.29 -11.97 1.41
N LEU A 242 -15.76 -12.81 2.30
CA LEU A 242 -16.25 -14.16 2.00
C LEU A 242 -17.79 -14.18 2.03
N ASP A 243 -18.37 -15.08 1.29
CA ASP A 243 -19.79 -15.39 1.43
C ASP A 243 -20.01 -16.47 2.53
N LEU A 244 -21.26 -16.88 2.70
CA LEU A 244 -21.65 -17.94 3.66
C LEU A 244 -21.13 -19.35 3.31
N LYS A 245 -20.50 -19.52 2.15
CA LYS A 245 -19.86 -20.77 1.70
C LYS A 245 -18.34 -20.71 1.80
N ASP A 246 -17.79 -19.67 2.46
CA ASP A 246 -16.36 -19.37 2.53
C ASP A 246 -15.71 -19.08 1.16
N GLU A 247 -16.52 -18.72 0.13
CA GLU A 247 -16.01 -18.32 -1.17
C GLU A 247 -15.60 -16.83 -1.15
N LEU A 248 -14.47 -16.50 -1.79
CA LEU A 248 -14.02 -15.10 -1.90
C LEU A 248 -14.88 -14.34 -2.90
N VAL A 249 -15.73 -13.45 -2.41
CA VAL A 249 -16.65 -12.64 -3.23
C VAL A 249 -16.22 -11.17 -3.38
N GLY A 250 -15.36 -10.68 -2.48
CA GLY A 250 -14.96 -9.28 -2.51
C GLY A 250 -13.63 -8.98 -1.82
N ILE A 251 -13.18 -7.75 -1.99
CA ILE A 251 -12.08 -7.16 -1.23
C ILE A 251 -12.42 -5.72 -0.86
N ILE A 252 -12.32 -5.38 0.42
CA ILE A 252 -12.45 -4.03 0.93
C ILE A 252 -11.06 -3.43 1.11
N THR A 253 -10.90 -2.16 0.74
CA THR A 253 -9.67 -1.39 0.93
C THR A 253 -9.95 -0.09 1.67
N ARG A 254 -8.94 0.54 2.26
CA ARG A 254 -9.10 1.87 2.87
C ARG A 254 -9.71 2.88 1.88
N ARG A 255 -9.39 2.79 0.59
CA ARG A 255 -9.98 3.65 -0.46
C ARG A 255 -11.46 3.37 -0.68
N SER A 256 -11.86 2.10 -0.74
CA SER A 256 -13.26 1.75 -0.98
C SER A 256 -14.16 2.16 0.18
N ILE A 257 -13.64 2.16 1.43
CA ILE A 257 -14.34 2.73 2.58
C ILE A 257 -14.48 4.26 2.46
N ILE A 258 -13.39 4.96 2.12
CA ILE A 258 -13.42 6.42 1.94
C ILE A 258 -14.42 6.82 0.85
N SER A 259 -14.62 6.00 -0.18
CA SER A 259 -15.60 6.28 -1.23
C SER A 259 -17.05 6.26 -0.74
N GLN A 260 -17.36 5.62 0.38
CA GLN A 260 -18.72 5.57 0.98
C GLN A 260 -19.06 6.84 1.78
N ILE A 261 -18.08 7.68 2.12
CA ILE A 261 -18.35 8.92 2.85
C ILE A 261 -19.03 9.92 1.93
N SER A 262 -20.16 10.46 2.35
CA SER A 262 -20.84 11.60 1.72
C SER A 262 -20.78 12.80 2.67
N PHE A 263 -20.49 13.99 2.15
CA PHE A 263 -20.45 15.24 2.90
C PHE A 263 -21.52 16.22 2.41
#